data_0d822aef0997b66a0b60d089e45083af
#
_entry.id   0d822aef0997b66a0b60d089e45083af
#
_cell.length_a   1.000
_cell.length_b   1.000
_cell.length_c   1.000
_cell.angle_alpha   90.00
_cell.angle_beta   90.00
_cell.angle_gamma   90.00
#
_symmetry.space_group_name_H-M   'P 1'
#
loop_
_entity.id
_entity.type
_entity.pdbx_description
1 polymer ?
#
loop_
_entity_poly.entity_id
_entity_poly.type
_entity_poly.pdbx_seq_one_letter_code
_entity_poly.pdbx_strand_id
1 'polypeptide(L)'
;MTSLSKNLEATLHRALEYANVRRHEFATLEHLLLALVDDRDAAAVMRACTVDVDQLRNRLVEYLDNELSPIVSKNARDAQPTNSFQRVVQRAIVHVQTSGREEVTGANVLVGIFSERESHAAYFLHEQDMT
;
A
#
# COMPACT_ATOMS: atom_id res chain seq x y z
N MET A 1 20.91 -1.88 12.47
CA MET A 1 20.43 -2.46 11.22
C MET A 1 18.94 -2.18 11.06
N THR A 2 18.55 -1.62 9.93
CA THR A 2 17.15 -1.26 9.66
C THR A 2 16.33 -2.52 9.37
N SER A 3 15.19 -2.65 10.01
CA SER A 3 14.27 -3.77 9.77
C SER A 3 12.85 -3.26 9.59
N LEU A 4 12.01 -4.11 8.99
CA LEU A 4 10.58 -3.81 8.87
C LEU A 4 9.90 -4.16 10.19
N SER A 5 8.92 -3.33 10.61
CA SER A 5 8.14 -3.65 11.80
C SER A 5 7.32 -4.91 11.54
N LYS A 6 6.93 -5.61 12.61
CA LYS A 6 6.07 -6.79 12.47
C LYS A 6 4.74 -6.44 11.83
N ASN A 7 4.19 -5.28 12.18
CA ASN A 7 2.94 -4.80 11.58
C ASN A 7 3.12 -4.57 10.08
N LEU A 8 4.25 -3.98 9.67
CA LEU A 8 4.51 -3.75 8.25
C LEU A 8 4.72 -5.05 7.49
N GLU A 9 5.45 -6.00 8.07
CA GLU A 9 5.62 -7.31 7.43
C GLU A 9 4.26 -7.97 7.17
N ALA A 10 3.37 -7.94 8.16
CA ALA A 10 2.02 -8.48 8.00
C ALA A 10 1.24 -7.72 6.94
N THR A 11 1.39 -6.40 6.89
CA THR A 11 0.71 -5.53 5.92
C THR A 11 1.16 -5.85 4.50
N LEU A 12 2.47 -5.99 4.28
CA LEU A 12 2.99 -6.34 2.96
C LEU A 12 2.50 -7.72 2.51
N HIS A 13 2.45 -8.66 3.44
CA HIS A 13 1.93 -10.00 3.16
C HIS A 13 0.45 -9.93 2.76
N ARG A 14 -0.36 -9.14 3.47
CA ARG A 14 -1.77 -8.95 3.12
C ARG A 14 -1.95 -8.32 1.75
N ALA A 15 -1.07 -7.37 1.38
CA ALA A 15 -1.14 -6.73 0.06
C ALA A 15 -0.99 -7.78 -1.06
N LEU A 16 -0.03 -8.67 -0.91
CA LEU A 16 0.17 -9.76 -1.87
C LEU A 16 -1.02 -10.73 -1.86
N GLU A 17 -1.55 -11.02 -0.68
CA GLU A 17 -2.71 -11.89 -0.50
C GLU A 17 -3.94 -11.34 -1.21
N TYR A 18 -4.20 -10.04 -1.12
CA TYR A 18 -5.33 -9.41 -1.79
C TYR A 18 -5.24 -9.57 -3.30
N ALA A 19 -4.03 -9.50 -3.86
CA ALA A 19 -3.81 -9.72 -5.28
C ALA A 19 -4.00 -11.20 -5.64
N ASN A 20 -3.48 -12.11 -4.80
CA ASN A 20 -3.58 -13.54 -5.02
C ASN A 20 -5.04 -14.03 -5.02
N VAL A 21 -5.84 -13.56 -4.06
CA VAL A 21 -7.25 -13.92 -3.94
C VAL A 21 -8.02 -13.51 -5.20
N ARG A 22 -7.65 -12.37 -5.78
CA ARG A 22 -8.28 -11.87 -7.01
C ARG A 22 -7.63 -12.41 -8.27
N ARG A 23 -6.61 -13.24 -8.13
CA ARG A 23 -5.84 -13.82 -9.23
C ARG A 23 -5.19 -12.74 -10.11
N HIS A 24 -4.85 -11.61 -9.52
CA HIS A 24 -4.08 -10.59 -10.19
C HIS A 24 -2.64 -11.04 -10.31
N GLU A 25 -2.05 -10.81 -11.49
CA GLU A 25 -0.66 -11.18 -11.72
C GLU A 25 0.29 -10.31 -10.90
N PHE A 26 -0.09 -9.05 -10.67
CA PHE A 26 0.75 -8.10 -9.96
C PHE A 26 0.03 -7.52 -8.74
N ALA A 27 0.80 -7.32 -7.67
CA ALA A 27 0.37 -6.53 -6.52
C ALA A 27 0.80 -5.08 -6.77
N THR A 28 -0.17 -4.19 -6.83
CA THR A 28 0.05 -2.78 -7.16
C THR A 28 0.05 -1.92 -5.90
N LEU A 29 0.32 -0.62 -6.07
CA LEU A 29 0.23 0.34 -4.96
C LEU A 29 -1.18 0.39 -4.37
N GLU A 30 -2.21 0.13 -5.17
CA GLU A 30 -3.60 0.10 -4.69
C GLU A 30 -3.84 -1.09 -3.77
N HIS A 31 -3.26 -2.25 -4.06
CA HIS A 31 -3.29 -3.39 -3.14
C HIS A 31 -2.56 -3.04 -1.83
N LEU A 32 -1.42 -2.36 -1.97
CA LEU A 32 -0.63 -1.94 -0.81
C LEU A 32 -1.40 -0.96 0.06
N LEU A 33 -2.03 0.04 -0.56
CA LEU A 33 -2.82 1.03 0.18
C LEU A 33 -4.00 0.37 0.90
N LEU A 34 -4.68 -0.58 0.25
CA LEU A 34 -5.77 -1.31 0.89
C LEU A 34 -5.27 -2.05 2.13
N ALA A 35 -4.10 -2.67 2.06
CA ALA A 35 -3.52 -3.34 3.22
C ALA A 35 -3.14 -2.33 4.30
N LEU A 36 -2.64 -1.15 3.91
CA LEU A 36 -2.26 -0.10 4.86
C LEU A 36 -3.47 0.47 5.62
N VAL A 37 -4.66 0.41 5.06
CA VAL A 37 -5.88 0.86 5.76
C VAL A 37 -6.06 0.11 7.08
N ASP A 38 -5.64 -1.15 7.12
CA ASP A 38 -5.72 -1.99 8.31
C ASP A 38 -4.39 -2.09 9.06
N ASP A 39 -3.36 -1.38 8.60
CA ASP A 39 -2.08 -1.31 9.29
C ASP A 39 -2.18 -0.31 10.43
N ARG A 40 -1.78 -0.72 11.62
CA ARG A 40 -1.93 0.10 12.83
C ARG A 40 -1.28 1.48 12.70
N ASP A 41 -0.05 1.51 12.20
CA ASP A 41 0.72 2.77 12.12
C ASP A 41 0.19 3.68 11.02
N ALA A 42 -0.08 3.11 9.84
CA ALA A 42 -0.63 3.87 8.72
C ALA A 42 -2.04 4.36 9.03
N ALA A 43 -2.88 3.52 9.64
CA ALA A 43 -4.24 3.89 10.00
C ALA A 43 -4.25 5.06 10.99
N ALA A 44 -3.29 5.09 11.92
CA ALA A 44 -3.18 6.19 12.89
C ALA A 44 -2.90 7.52 12.17
N VAL A 45 -2.02 7.50 11.16
CA VAL A 45 -1.72 8.70 10.35
C VAL A 45 -2.96 9.14 9.57
N MET A 46 -3.67 8.19 8.95
CA MET A 46 -4.89 8.49 8.19
C MET A 46 -5.95 9.15 9.08
N ARG A 47 -6.16 8.61 10.28
CA ARG A 47 -7.13 9.17 11.21
C ARG A 47 -6.72 10.56 11.69
N ALA A 48 -5.43 10.78 11.92
CA ALA A 48 -4.91 12.09 12.30
C ALA A 48 -5.13 13.12 11.21
N CYS A 49 -5.18 12.67 9.93
CA CYS A 49 -5.46 13.53 8.78
C CYS A 49 -6.95 13.59 8.43
N THR A 50 -7.81 13.07 9.31
CA THR A 50 -9.27 13.04 9.16
C THR A 50 -9.75 12.28 7.91
N VAL A 51 -8.98 11.27 7.48
CA VAL A 51 -9.38 10.40 6.36
C VAL A 51 -10.56 9.52 6.80
N ASP A 52 -11.58 9.43 5.93
CA ASP A 52 -12.67 8.47 6.12
C ASP A 52 -12.13 7.10 5.65
N VAL A 53 -11.66 6.32 6.60
CA VAL A 53 -10.99 5.04 6.33
C VAL A 53 -11.95 4.05 5.66
N ASP A 54 -13.21 4.04 6.06
CA ASP A 54 -14.19 3.12 5.47
C ASP A 54 -14.49 3.49 4.02
N GLN A 55 -14.63 4.77 3.72
CA GLN A 55 -14.85 5.23 2.35
C GLN A 55 -13.64 4.91 1.48
N LEU A 56 -12.43 5.15 1.99
CA LEU A 56 -11.21 4.84 1.28
C LEU A 56 -11.12 3.34 0.96
N ARG A 57 -11.44 2.51 1.95
CA ARG A 57 -11.45 1.05 1.74
C ARG A 57 -12.43 0.65 0.64
N ASN A 58 -13.64 1.20 0.67
CA ASN A 58 -14.67 0.88 -0.32
C ASN A 58 -14.24 1.29 -1.73
N ARG A 59 -13.62 2.47 -1.86
CA ARG A 59 -13.11 2.95 -3.15
C ARG A 59 -12.01 2.04 -3.69
N LEU A 60 -11.11 1.59 -2.82
CA LEU A 60 -10.02 0.70 -3.21
C LEU A 60 -10.53 -0.68 -3.63
N VAL A 61 -11.46 -1.24 -2.85
CA VAL A 61 -12.04 -2.56 -3.17
C VAL A 61 -12.76 -2.50 -4.51
N GLU A 62 -13.54 -1.45 -4.74
CA GLU A 62 -14.24 -1.26 -6.01
C GLU A 62 -13.24 -1.16 -7.17
N TYR A 63 -12.17 -0.41 -6.99
CA TYR A 63 -11.12 -0.27 -8.00
C TYR A 63 -10.47 -1.62 -8.32
N LEU A 64 -10.10 -2.37 -7.29
CA LEU A 64 -9.42 -3.65 -7.47
C LEU A 64 -10.33 -4.68 -8.13
N ASP A 65 -11.61 -4.68 -7.80
CA ASP A 65 -12.55 -5.66 -8.32
C ASP A 65 -13.00 -5.34 -9.75
N ASN A 66 -13.07 -4.06 -10.12
CA ASN A 66 -13.64 -3.63 -11.40
C ASN A 66 -12.59 -3.15 -12.40
N GLU A 67 -11.68 -2.28 -11.97
CA GLU A 67 -10.73 -1.64 -12.87
C GLU A 67 -9.52 -2.53 -13.20
N LEU A 68 -9.15 -3.41 -12.29
CA LEU A 68 -8.01 -4.31 -12.49
C LEU A 68 -8.40 -5.68 -13.01
N SER A 69 -9.69 -5.91 -13.30
CA SER A 69 -10.12 -7.21 -13.81
C SER A 69 -9.40 -7.64 -15.09
N PRO A 70 -9.00 -6.73 -16.01
CA PRO A 70 -8.25 -7.14 -17.20
C PRO A 70 -6.88 -7.74 -16.93
N ILE A 71 -6.31 -7.54 -15.73
CA ILE A 71 -5.00 -8.11 -15.38
C ILE A 71 -5.11 -9.44 -14.63
N VAL A 72 -6.32 -9.98 -14.52
CA VAL A 72 -6.51 -11.30 -13.90
C VAL A 72 -5.90 -12.36 -14.82
N SER A 73 -5.05 -13.22 -14.27
CA SER A 73 -4.38 -14.28 -15.01
C SER A 73 -5.01 -15.62 -14.68
N LYS A 74 -5.30 -16.42 -15.71
CA LYS A 74 -5.83 -17.78 -15.52
C LYS A 74 -4.78 -18.70 -14.91
N ASN A 75 -3.52 -18.40 -15.13
CA ASN A 75 -2.39 -19.19 -14.66
C ASN A 75 -1.64 -18.47 -13.56
N ALA A 76 -2.31 -17.56 -12.84
CA ALA A 76 -1.67 -16.77 -11.82
C ALA A 76 -1.08 -17.65 -10.72
N ARG A 77 0.20 -17.47 -10.49
CA ARG A 77 0.89 -17.98 -9.33
C ARG A 77 0.80 -16.90 -8.25
N ASP A 78 1.76 -16.89 -7.34
CA ASP A 78 1.81 -15.80 -6.37
C ASP A 78 2.02 -14.46 -7.08
N ALA A 79 1.24 -13.47 -6.70
CA ALA A 79 1.35 -12.14 -7.27
C ALA A 79 2.72 -11.54 -7.00
N GLN A 80 3.25 -10.85 -8.01
CA GLN A 80 4.54 -10.18 -7.90
C GLN A 80 4.32 -8.69 -7.68
N PRO A 81 5.07 -8.05 -6.77
CA PRO A 81 4.94 -6.61 -6.58
C PRO A 81 5.41 -5.86 -7.84
N THR A 82 4.68 -4.82 -8.21
CA THR A 82 5.07 -3.96 -9.33
C THR A 82 6.34 -3.19 -8.98
N ASN A 83 6.99 -2.60 -10.00
CA ASN A 83 8.16 -1.75 -9.78
C ASN A 83 7.82 -0.57 -8.86
N SER A 84 6.64 0.02 -9.03
CA SER A 84 6.19 1.12 -8.17
C SER A 84 6.02 0.67 -6.71
N PHE A 85 5.45 -0.51 -6.51
CA PHE A 85 5.30 -1.10 -5.17
C PHE A 85 6.68 -1.26 -4.52
N GLN A 86 7.61 -1.89 -5.24
CA GLN A 86 8.97 -2.11 -4.73
C GLN A 86 9.69 -0.80 -4.45
N ARG A 87 9.54 0.19 -5.34
CA ARG A 87 10.19 1.50 -5.20
C ARG A 87 9.71 2.24 -3.96
N VAL A 88 8.40 2.19 -3.68
CA VAL A 88 7.85 2.84 -2.49
C VAL A 88 8.42 2.21 -1.22
N VAL A 89 8.48 0.89 -1.16
CA VAL A 89 9.02 0.18 0.01
C VAL A 89 10.51 0.49 0.17
N GLN A 90 11.28 0.44 -0.92
CA GLN A 90 12.71 0.74 -0.89
C GLN A 90 12.97 2.18 -0.42
N ARG A 91 12.19 3.12 -0.91
CA ARG A 91 12.32 4.52 -0.53
C ARG A 91 12.04 4.72 0.95
N ALA A 92 11.05 3.99 1.49
CA ALA A 92 10.75 4.04 2.92
C ALA A 92 11.92 3.50 3.75
N ILE A 93 12.54 2.41 3.30
CA ILE A 93 13.70 1.82 3.98
C ILE A 93 14.86 2.81 3.99
N VAL A 94 15.18 3.41 2.85
CA VAL A 94 16.29 4.37 2.74
C VAL A 94 16.03 5.59 3.63
N HIS A 95 14.79 6.08 3.64
CA HIS A 95 14.43 7.23 4.46
C HIS A 95 14.66 6.94 5.96
N VAL A 96 14.25 5.79 6.41
CA VAL A 96 14.42 5.38 7.82
C VAL A 96 15.90 5.23 8.15
N GLN A 97 16.68 4.62 7.26
CA GLN A 97 18.13 4.47 7.45
C GLN A 97 18.82 5.82 7.57
N THR A 98 18.49 6.76 6.68
CA THR A 98 19.12 8.09 6.70
C THR A 98 18.69 8.92 7.89
N SER A 99 17.52 8.62 8.47
CA SER A 99 17.03 9.30 9.68
C SER A 99 17.58 8.71 10.96
N GLY A 100 18.39 7.66 10.88
CA GLY A 100 18.97 7.00 12.04
C GLY A 100 18.01 6.14 12.83
N ARG A 101 16.84 5.85 12.29
CA ARG A 101 15.86 4.95 12.91
C ARG A 101 16.15 3.51 12.52
N GLU A 102 15.66 2.58 13.32
CA GLU A 102 15.94 1.15 13.13
C GLU A 102 14.76 0.39 12.53
N GLU A 103 13.58 0.97 12.53
CA GLU A 103 12.36 0.27 12.11
C GLU A 103 11.56 1.05 11.09
N VAL A 104 11.19 0.36 10.00
CA VAL A 104 10.30 0.90 8.96
C VAL A 104 8.88 0.47 9.29
N THR A 105 7.95 1.41 9.34
CA THR A 105 6.55 1.15 9.68
C THR A 105 5.63 1.42 8.48
N GLY A 106 4.36 1.03 8.61
CA GLY A 106 3.35 1.33 7.61
C GLY A 106 3.17 2.83 7.37
N ALA A 107 3.39 3.65 8.40
CA ALA A 107 3.33 5.10 8.26
C ALA A 107 4.38 5.61 7.26
N ASN A 108 5.59 5.05 7.31
CA ASN A 108 6.67 5.41 6.38
C ASN A 108 6.30 5.04 4.94
N VAL A 109 5.72 3.86 4.75
CA VAL A 109 5.29 3.38 3.43
C VAL A 109 4.16 4.24 2.89
N LEU A 110 3.20 4.60 3.74
CA LEU A 110 2.08 5.46 3.36
C LEU A 110 2.57 6.80 2.81
N VAL A 111 3.53 7.42 3.50
CA VAL A 111 4.14 8.68 3.03
C VAL A 111 4.78 8.47 1.66
N GLY A 112 5.43 7.32 1.45
CA GLY A 112 6.08 7.00 0.19
C GLY A 112 5.11 6.94 -0.99
N ILE A 113 3.86 6.53 -0.76
CA ILE A 113 2.85 6.45 -1.81
C ILE A 113 2.59 7.83 -2.43
N PHE A 114 2.64 8.89 -1.65
CA PHE A 114 2.45 10.25 -2.17
C PHE A 114 3.50 10.64 -3.20
N SER A 115 4.67 10.02 -3.17
CA SER A 115 5.72 10.28 -4.15
C SER A 115 5.39 9.70 -5.53
N GLU A 116 4.46 8.75 -5.60
CA GLU A 116 3.99 8.15 -6.84
C GLU A 116 2.72 8.87 -7.30
N ARG A 117 2.88 10.11 -7.72
CA ARG A 117 1.77 11.06 -8.00
C ARG A 117 0.79 10.57 -9.06
N GLU A 118 1.24 9.77 -10.00
CA GLU A 118 0.39 9.27 -11.07
C GLU A 118 -0.35 7.99 -10.71
N SER A 119 -0.13 7.45 -9.50
CA SER A 119 -0.82 6.24 -9.07
C SER A 119 -2.26 6.54 -8.66
N HIS A 120 -3.14 5.58 -8.84
CA HIS A 120 -4.50 5.68 -8.33
C HIS A 120 -4.51 5.69 -6.80
N ALA A 121 -3.53 5.03 -6.17
CA ALA A 121 -3.40 5.05 -4.72
C ALA A 121 -3.24 6.48 -4.21
N ALA A 122 -2.32 7.25 -4.81
CA ALA A 122 -2.14 8.65 -4.43
C ALA A 122 -3.41 9.47 -4.71
N TYR A 123 -4.07 9.21 -5.83
CA TYR A 123 -5.33 9.88 -6.18
C TYR A 123 -6.38 9.66 -5.08
N PHE A 124 -6.56 8.43 -4.63
CA PHE A 124 -7.55 8.13 -3.59
C PHE A 124 -7.23 8.84 -2.27
N LEU A 125 -5.94 8.97 -1.93
CA LEU A 125 -5.54 9.72 -0.73
C LEU A 125 -5.85 11.21 -0.88
N HIS A 126 -5.58 11.79 -2.06
CA HIS A 126 -5.93 13.18 -2.34
C HIS A 126 -7.44 13.41 -2.30
N GLU A 127 -8.21 12.44 -2.75
CA GLU A 127 -9.67 12.50 -2.70
C GLU A 127 -10.17 12.63 -1.25
N GLN A 128 -9.41 12.11 -0.30
CA GLN A 128 -9.70 12.23 1.13
C GLN A 128 -9.07 13.47 1.77
N ASP A 129 -8.59 14.40 0.95
CA ASP A 129 -7.94 15.64 1.40
C ASP A 129 -6.71 15.40 2.28
N MET A 130 -6.09 14.24 2.12
CA MET A 130 -4.86 13.91 2.83
C MET A 130 -3.67 14.50 2.08
N THR A 131 -2.93 15.36 2.74
CA THR A 131 -1.76 16.05 2.18
C THR A 131 -0.53 15.90 3.06
#